data_b1d3cefed7bceaa07f1b66c7fe28005a
#
_entry.id   b1d3cefed7bceaa07f1b66c7fe28005a
#
_cell.length_a   1.000
_cell.length_b   1.000
_cell.length_c   1.000
_cell.angle_alpha   90.00
_cell.angle_beta   90.00
_cell.angle_gamma   90.00
#
_symmetry.space_group_name_H-M   'P 1'
#
loop_
_entity.id
_entity.type
_entity.pdbx_description
1 polymer ?
#
loop_
_entity_poly.entity_id
_entity_poly.type
_entity_poly.pdbx_seq_one_letter_code
_entity_poly.pdbx_strand_id
1 'polypeptide(L)'
;RFATLSDGTFYAPLNSFKKHEAALRKAQQDMSRKTKFSNNWKKAKARVQAIHVRIGNARRDYLHKTSTTISKNHAIVCIEDLKVRNMSKSAAGSAENPGKNVRAKSGLNKSILDQGWFEFRRQLEYKLAWNGGWLVAVPPKNTSRTCPSCGLVSAENRKTQAQFECMACGFEENADVVGAINVLRAGHARFACQVSGATMPPATGTHRSDSGKAQCHA
;
A
#
# COMPACT_ATOMS: atom_id res chain seq x y z
N ARG A 1 9.03 -1.59 4.80
CA ARG A 1 9.12 -2.30 3.50
C ARG A 1 8.11 -1.72 2.52
N PHE A 2 8.34 -1.89 1.22
CA PHE A 2 7.41 -1.49 0.15
C PHE A 2 6.38 -2.58 -0.11
N ALA A 3 6.84 -3.79 -0.33
CA ALA A 3 6.03 -4.99 -0.49
C ALA A 3 6.78 -6.21 0.06
N THR A 4 6.05 -7.19 0.58
CA THR A 4 6.55 -8.48 1.01
C THR A 4 5.71 -9.56 0.33
N LEU A 5 6.37 -10.56 -0.26
CA LEU A 5 5.73 -11.69 -0.89
C LEU A 5 5.59 -12.87 0.09
N SER A 6 4.71 -13.81 -0.25
CA SER A 6 4.43 -14.99 0.58
C SER A 6 5.58 -16.00 0.65
N ASP A 7 6.57 -15.90 -0.25
CA ASP A 7 7.81 -16.68 -0.25
C ASP A 7 8.90 -16.07 0.63
N GLY A 8 8.62 -14.96 1.34
CA GLY A 8 9.58 -14.23 2.16
C GLY A 8 10.38 -13.17 1.41
N THR A 9 10.29 -13.10 0.10
CA THR A 9 10.93 -12.04 -0.70
C THR A 9 10.35 -10.68 -0.33
N PHE A 10 11.20 -9.67 -0.18
CA PHE A 10 10.74 -8.30 0.12
C PHE A 10 11.36 -7.26 -0.78
N TYR A 11 10.61 -6.22 -1.06
CA TYR A 11 11.05 -5.04 -1.78
C TYR A 11 11.22 -3.86 -0.82
N ALA A 12 12.41 -3.25 -0.85
CA ALA A 12 12.70 -2.08 -0.02
C ALA A 12 11.98 -0.83 -0.52
N PRO A 13 11.57 0.10 0.34
CA PRO A 13 10.98 1.36 -0.09
C PRO A 13 12.03 2.24 -0.77
N LEU A 14 11.67 2.83 -1.93
CA LEU A 14 12.58 3.72 -2.66
C LEU A 14 12.86 5.02 -1.89
N ASN A 15 11.85 5.54 -1.16
CA ASN A 15 11.89 6.80 -0.41
C ASN A 15 12.34 7.99 -1.27
N SER A 16 11.86 8.06 -2.51
CA SER A 16 12.30 9.05 -3.50
C SER A 16 12.07 10.49 -3.03
N PHE A 17 10.90 10.76 -2.44
CA PHE A 17 10.61 12.07 -1.88
C PHE A 17 11.53 12.42 -0.72
N LYS A 18 11.70 11.49 0.24
CA LYS A 18 12.55 11.69 1.42
C LYS A 18 14.01 12.02 1.04
N LYS A 19 14.54 11.32 0.02
CA LYS A 19 15.91 11.57 -0.48
C LYS A 19 16.11 12.98 -1.05
N HIS A 20 15.06 13.59 -1.59
CA HIS A 20 15.12 14.90 -2.23
C HIS A 20 14.48 16.02 -1.39
N GLU A 21 13.92 15.71 -0.20
CA GLU A 21 13.16 16.66 0.62
C GLU A 21 13.98 17.89 1.01
N ALA A 22 15.25 17.72 1.37
CA ALA A 22 16.13 18.82 1.74
C ALA A 22 16.42 19.76 0.54
N ALA A 23 16.70 19.18 -0.63
CA ALA A 23 16.93 19.94 -1.85
C ALA A 23 15.66 20.69 -2.30
N LEU A 24 14.50 20.02 -2.21
CA LEU A 24 13.21 20.62 -2.52
C LEU A 24 12.89 21.79 -1.60
N ARG A 25 13.08 21.63 -0.29
CA ARG A 25 12.89 22.70 0.70
C ARG A 25 13.75 23.91 0.39
N LYS A 26 15.05 23.70 0.12
CA LYS A 26 15.98 24.79 -0.25
C LYS A 26 15.53 25.52 -1.52
N ALA A 27 15.14 24.78 -2.56
CA ALA A 27 14.66 25.36 -3.80
C ALA A 27 13.34 26.14 -3.63
N GLN A 28 12.43 25.66 -2.78
CA GLN A 28 11.18 26.36 -2.44
C GLN A 28 11.43 27.63 -1.64
N GLN A 29 12.34 27.61 -0.66
CA GLN A 29 12.77 28.81 0.09
C GLN A 29 13.39 29.84 -0.84
N ASP A 30 14.24 29.41 -1.77
CA ASP A 30 14.82 30.29 -2.79
C ASP A 30 13.75 30.95 -3.66
N MET A 31 12.78 30.17 -4.11
CA MET A 31 11.65 30.66 -4.90
C MET A 31 10.79 31.67 -4.12
N SER A 32 10.52 31.41 -2.84
CA SER A 32 9.67 32.26 -2.01
C SER A 32 10.27 33.65 -1.73
N ARG A 33 11.61 33.78 -1.80
CA ARG A 33 12.33 35.04 -1.64
C ARG A 33 12.35 35.93 -2.88
N LYS A 34 11.80 35.43 -4.02
CA LYS A 34 11.81 36.18 -5.28
C LYS A 34 10.46 36.85 -5.51
N THR A 35 10.47 38.00 -6.15
CA THR A 35 9.24 38.68 -6.57
C THR A 35 8.46 37.76 -7.51
N LYS A 36 7.22 37.45 -7.13
CA LYS A 36 6.33 36.52 -7.87
C LYS A 36 6.21 36.98 -9.34
N PHE A 37 6.29 36.01 -10.24
CA PHE A 37 6.27 36.20 -11.70
C PHE A 37 7.50 36.87 -12.35
N SER A 38 8.48 37.38 -11.59
CA SER A 38 9.73 37.87 -12.15
C SER A 38 10.52 36.75 -12.86
N ASN A 39 11.46 37.11 -13.72
CA ASN A 39 12.33 36.14 -14.40
C ASN A 39 13.13 35.25 -13.42
N ASN A 40 13.58 35.84 -12.32
CA ASN A 40 14.30 35.11 -11.26
C ASN A 40 13.37 34.12 -10.54
N TRP A 41 12.12 34.50 -10.29
CA TRP A 41 11.10 33.58 -9.73
C TRP A 41 10.79 32.44 -10.70
N LYS A 42 10.64 32.73 -12.01
CA LYS A 42 10.41 31.70 -13.04
C LYS A 42 11.54 30.67 -13.09
N LYS A 43 12.81 31.13 -13.03
CA LYS A 43 13.99 30.26 -12.95
C LYS A 43 13.99 29.41 -11.67
N ALA A 44 13.68 29.99 -10.52
CA ALA A 44 13.59 29.27 -9.25
C ALA A 44 12.44 28.23 -9.27
N LYS A 45 11.27 28.58 -9.83
CA LYS A 45 10.13 27.68 -10.04
C LYS A 45 10.53 26.47 -10.90
N ALA A 46 11.25 26.70 -12.00
CA ALA A 46 11.73 25.63 -12.86
C ALA A 46 12.64 24.63 -12.11
N ARG A 47 13.49 25.10 -11.18
CA ARG A 47 14.32 24.23 -10.32
C ARG A 47 13.44 23.37 -9.40
N VAL A 48 12.41 23.94 -8.77
CA VAL A 48 11.46 23.21 -7.94
C VAL A 48 10.75 22.12 -8.77
N GLN A 49 10.27 22.48 -9.97
CA GLN A 49 9.62 21.54 -10.88
C GLN A 49 10.57 20.42 -11.32
N ALA A 50 11.83 20.71 -11.64
CA ALA A 50 12.83 19.71 -12.01
C ALA A 50 13.07 18.68 -10.89
N ILE A 51 13.08 19.11 -9.63
CA ILE A 51 13.19 18.19 -8.49
C ILE A 51 11.93 17.29 -8.38
N HIS A 52 10.73 17.84 -8.52
CA HIS A 52 9.49 17.04 -8.53
C HIS A 52 9.46 16.03 -9.67
N VAL A 53 9.87 16.42 -10.88
CA VAL A 53 9.97 15.52 -12.04
C VAL A 53 10.95 14.37 -11.75
N ARG A 54 12.12 14.67 -11.17
CA ARG A 54 13.10 13.64 -10.79
C ARG A 54 12.51 12.65 -9.78
N ILE A 55 11.85 13.15 -8.73
CA ILE A 55 11.16 12.31 -7.73
C ILE A 55 10.12 11.42 -8.40
N GLY A 56 9.28 11.99 -9.26
CA GLY A 56 8.22 11.27 -9.97
C GLY A 56 8.77 10.19 -10.91
N ASN A 57 9.81 10.52 -11.68
CA ASN A 57 10.43 9.59 -12.63
C ASN A 57 11.13 8.43 -11.91
N ALA A 58 11.90 8.71 -10.84
CA ALA A 58 12.55 7.66 -10.05
C ALA A 58 11.51 6.70 -9.43
N ARG A 59 10.39 7.23 -8.90
CA ARG A 59 9.29 6.40 -8.38
C ARG A 59 8.66 5.57 -9.49
N ARG A 60 8.34 6.17 -10.62
CA ARG A 60 7.73 5.47 -11.77
C ARG A 60 8.61 4.34 -12.27
N ASP A 61 9.90 4.57 -12.46
CA ASP A 61 10.87 3.55 -12.87
C ASP A 61 10.91 2.38 -11.89
N TYR A 62 11.00 2.67 -10.58
CA TYR A 62 11.00 1.65 -9.54
C TYR A 62 9.71 0.81 -9.58
N LEU A 63 8.54 1.45 -9.66
CA LEU A 63 7.25 0.76 -9.71
C LEU A 63 7.14 -0.10 -10.98
N HIS A 64 7.61 0.40 -12.12
CA HIS A 64 7.62 -0.36 -13.37
C HIS A 64 8.51 -1.60 -13.29
N LYS A 65 9.71 -1.48 -12.76
CA LYS A 65 10.64 -2.60 -12.58
C LYS A 65 10.04 -3.66 -11.66
N THR A 66 9.60 -3.25 -10.47
CA THR A 66 9.03 -4.15 -9.47
C THR A 66 7.77 -4.85 -9.98
N SER A 67 6.82 -4.10 -10.55
CA SER A 67 5.59 -4.69 -11.09
C SER A 67 5.84 -5.62 -12.29
N THR A 68 6.83 -5.33 -13.14
CA THR A 68 7.23 -6.21 -14.24
C THR A 68 7.83 -7.52 -13.74
N THR A 69 8.72 -7.45 -12.75
CA THR A 69 9.31 -8.66 -12.15
C THR A 69 8.22 -9.55 -11.56
N ILE A 70 7.30 -8.98 -10.79
CA ILE A 70 6.22 -9.76 -10.17
C ILE A 70 5.29 -10.35 -11.23
N SER A 71 4.82 -9.54 -12.20
CA SER A 71 3.86 -10.00 -13.21
C SER A 71 4.43 -11.04 -14.20
N LYS A 72 5.76 -11.08 -14.39
CA LYS A 72 6.40 -12.10 -15.22
C LYS A 72 6.54 -13.44 -14.51
N ASN A 73 6.69 -13.42 -13.18
CA ASN A 73 6.98 -14.62 -12.40
C ASN A 73 5.72 -15.26 -11.79
N HIS A 74 4.56 -14.59 -11.84
CA HIS A 74 3.34 -15.05 -11.18
C HIS A 74 2.12 -14.85 -12.09
N ALA A 75 1.38 -15.93 -12.33
CA ALA A 75 0.11 -15.86 -13.09
C ALA A 75 -1.03 -15.26 -12.26
N ILE A 76 -1.04 -15.48 -10.97
CA ILE A 76 -2.03 -14.93 -10.03
C ILE A 76 -1.30 -14.16 -8.95
N VAL A 77 -1.67 -12.89 -8.78
CA VAL A 77 -1.13 -12.03 -7.72
C VAL A 77 -2.27 -11.58 -6.81
N CYS A 78 -2.14 -11.89 -5.52
CA CYS A 78 -3.10 -11.47 -4.50
C CYS A 78 -2.54 -10.27 -3.74
N ILE A 79 -3.34 -9.22 -3.59
CA ILE A 79 -2.94 -8.00 -2.87
C ILE A 79 -4.00 -7.57 -1.88
N GLU A 80 -3.61 -6.82 -0.86
CA GLU A 80 -4.55 -6.14 0.02
C GLU A 80 -5.28 -5.00 -0.70
N ASP A 81 -6.61 -4.88 -0.51
CA ASP A 81 -7.40 -3.76 -1.01
C ASP A 81 -7.20 -2.51 -0.15
N LEU A 82 -6.02 -1.92 -0.24
CA LEU A 82 -5.65 -0.74 0.53
C LEU A 82 -6.39 0.51 0.05
N LYS A 83 -7.14 1.14 0.95
CA LYS A 83 -7.80 2.43 0.70
C LYS A 83 -6.81 3.58 0.93
N VAL A 84 -5.82 3.74 0.03
CA VAL A 84 -4.72 4.72 0.16
C VAL A 84 -5.22 6.14 0.44
N ARG A 85 -6.34 6.56 -0.20
CA ARG A 85 -6.98 7.86 0.05
C ARG A 85 -7.41 8.02 1.51
N ASN A 86 -7.98 6.98 2.12
CA ASN A 86 -8.40 7.01 3.53
C ASN A 86 -7.18 6.98 4.47
N MET A 87 -6.17 6.18 4.13
CA MET A 87 -4.93 6.11 4.90
C MET A 87 -4.18 7.44 4.94
N SER A 88 -4.28 8.26 3.88
CA SER A 88 -3.60 9.56 3.75
C SER A 88 -4.47 10.77 4.09
N LYS A 89 -5.65 10.57 4.70
CA LYS A 89 -6.50 11.69 5.17
C LYS A 89 -5.74 12.58 6.16
N SER A 90 -5.99 13.89 6.08
CA SER A 90 -5.48 14.85 7.05
C SER A 90 -6.08 14.59 8.44
N ALA A 91 -5.29 14.84 9.48
CA ALA A 91 -5.74 14.86 10.87
C ALA A 91 -5.92 16.28 11.43
N ALA A 92 -6.01 17.30 10.56
CA ALA A 92 -6.08 18.69 11.01
C ALA A 92 -7.35 19.02 11.81
N GLY A 93 -8.45 18.27 11.59
CA GLY A 93 -9.75 18.56 12.20
C GLY A 93 -10.40 19.82 11.62
N SER A 94 -11.32 20.40 12.38
CA SER A 94 -11.97 21.69 12.11
C SER A 94 -11.51 22.75 13.11
N ALA A 95 -11.93 24.02 12.92
CA ALA A 95 -11.66 25.08 13.88
C ALA A 95 -12.29 24.81 15.27
N GLU A 96 -13.47 24.19 15.27
CA GLU A 96 -14.22 23.84 16.49
C GLU A 96 -13.65 22.57 17.16
N ASN A 97 -13.14 21.63 16.37
CA ASN A 97 -12.57 20.38 16.84
C ASN A 97 -11.18 20.17 16.22
N PRO A 98 -10.13 20.82 16.74
CA PRO A 98 -8.79 20.72 16.21
C PRO A 98 -8.24 19.29 16.34
N GLY A 99 -7.59 18.83 15.31
CA GLY A 99 -7.06 17.47 15.25
C GLY A 99 -5.86 17.24 16.17
N LYS A 100 -5.68 15.99 16.60
CA LYS A 100 -4.54 15.55 17.41
C LYS A 100 -3.44 14.95 16.54
N ASN A 101 -2.18 15.11 16.96
CA ASN A 101 -1.00 14.53 16.28
C ASN A 101 -0.89 14.89 14.79
N VAL A 102 -1.37 16.06 14.37
CA VAL A 102 -1.41 16.52 12.98
C VAL A 102 -0.04 16.44 12.30
N ARG A 103 1.03 16.85 13.01
CA ARG A 103 2.41 16.85 12.50
C ARG A 103 2.92 15.42 12.23
N ALA A 104 2.70 14.49 13.16
CA ALA A 104 3.07 13.09 13.02
C ALA A 104 2.29 12.44 11.87
N LYS A 105 0.98 12.70 11.80
CA LYS A 105 0.11 12.21 10.70
C LYS A 105 0.54 12.76 9.34
N SER A 106 0.93 14.03 9.25
CA SER A 106 1.46 14.63 8.01
C SER A 106 2.74 13.91 7.56
N GLY A 107 3.66 13.60 8.48
CA GLY A 107 4.87 12.81 8.18
C GLY A 107 4.52 11.41 7.66
N LEU A 108 3.58 10.73 8.31
CA LEU A 108 3.09 9.42 7.88
C LEU A 108 2.44 9.48 6.49
N ASN A 109 1.61 10.49 6.23
CA ASN A 109 0.97 10.69 4.93
C ASN A 109 2.00 10.87 3.80
N LYS A 110 3.06 11.65 4.04
CA LYS A 110 4.18 11.77 3.09
C LYS A 110 4.80 10.42 2.77
N SER A 111 5.06 9.60 3.80
CA SER A 111 5.64 8.26 3.63
C SER A 111 4.71 7.32 2.87
N ILE A 112 3.39 7.32 3.15
CA ILE A 112 2.39 6.51 2.44
C ILE A 112 2.33 6.92 0.95
N LEU A 113 2.24 8.23 0.68
CA LEU A 113 2.12 8.74 -0.69
C LEU A 113 3.42 8.55 -1.50
N ASP A 114 4.59 8.53 -0.82
CA ASP A 114 5.88 8.28 -1.49
C ASP A 114 6.01 6.83 -1.98
N GLN A 115 5.28 5.86 -1.39
CA GLN A 115 5.27 4.48 -1.88
C GLN A 115 4.64 4.34 -3.27
N GLY A 116 3.55 5.09 -3.54
CA GLY A 116 2.86 5.01 -4.83
C GLY A 116 2.05 3.71 -5.02
N TRP A 117 1.51 3.12 -3.94
CA TRP A 117 0.77 1.84 -3.98
C TRP A 117 -0.44 1.83 -4.92
N PHE A 118 -1.11 2.97 -5.10
CA PHE A 118 -2.19 3.07 -6.08
C PHE A 118 -1.69 2.79 -7.51
N GLU A 119 -0.60 3.45 -7.90
CA GLU A 119 0.01 3.27 -9.22
C GLU A 119 0.63 1.88 -9.37
N PHE A 120 1.21 1.33 -8.31
CA PHE A 120 1.73 -0.04 -8.28
C PHE A 120 0.62 -1.07 -8.57
N ARG A 121 -0.53 -0.97 -7.88
CA ARG A 121 -1.70 -1.81 -8.15
C ARG A 121 -2.15 -1.71 -9.60
N ARG A 122 -2.30 -0.48 -10.12
CA ARG A 122 -2.67 -0.24 -11.51
C ARG A 122 -1.69 -0.90 -12.50
N GLN A 123 -0.38 -0.83 -12.20
CA GLN A 123 0.64 -1.44 -13.05
C GLN A 123 0.62 -2.97 -12.99
N LEU A 124 0.37 -3.57 -11.84
CA LEU A 124 0.19 -5.01 -11.72
C LEU A 124 -1.04 -5.47 -12.51
N GLU A 125 -2.15 -4.75 -12.37
CA GLU A 125 -3.42 -5.09 -13.03
C GLU A 125 -3.26 -5.22 -14.55
N TYR A 126 -2.79 -4.18 -15.24
CA TYR A 126 -2.67 -4.26 -16.69
C TYR A 126 -1.54 -5.19 -17.16
N LYS A 127 -0.44 -5.31 -16.41
CA LYS A 127 0.66 -6.20 -16.80
C LYS A 127 0.31 -7.67 -16.63
N LEU A 128 -0.41 -8.02 -15.58
CA LEU A 128 -0.95 -9.37 -15.42
C LEU A 128 -1.95 -9.68 -16.53
N ALA A 129 -2.87 -8.76 -16.83
CA ALA A 129 -3.81 -8.92 -17.94
C ALA A 129 -3.10 -9.15 -19.28
N TRP A 130 -2.02 -8.44 -19.60
CA TRP A 130 -1.20 -8.66 -20.78
C TRP A 130 -0.55 -10.05 -20.86
N ASN A 131 -0.22 -10.61 -19.68
CA ASN A 131 0.39 -11.94 -19.57
C ASN A 131 -0.66 -13.07 -19.40
N GLY A 132 -1.96 -12.76 -19.51
CA GLY A 132 -3.04 -13.73 -19.25
C GLY A 132 -3.21 -14.09 -17.79
N GLY A 133 -2.67 -13.29 -16.88
CA GLY A 133 -2.73 -13.49 -15.42
C GLY A 133 -3.83 -12.66 -14.75
N TRP A 134 -3.94 -12.81 -13.44
CA TRP A 134 -5.01 -12.24 -12.64
C TRP A 134 -4.49 -11.48 -11.41
N LEU A 135 -5.10 -10.32 -11.13
CA LEU A 135 -4.90 -9.57 -9.89
C LEU A 135 -6.13 -9.73 -9.00
N VAL A 136 -5.95 -10.30 -7.80
CA VAL A 136 -7.03 -10.51 -6.83
C VAL A 136 -6.82 -9.58 -5.63
N ALA A 137 -7.75 -8.67 -5.39
CA ALA A 137 -7.73 -7.80 -4.22
C ALA A 137 -8.53 -8.43 -3.08
N VAL A 138 -7.94 -8.51 -1.88
CA VAL A 138 -8.56 -9.06 -0.67
C VAL A 138 -8.70 -8.00 0.42
N PRO A 139 -9.73 -8.07 1.28
CA PRO A 139 -9.86 -7.17 2.41
C PRO A 139 -8.67 -7.31 3.38
N PRO A 140 -8.11 -6.19 3.89
CA PRO A 140 -6.94 -6.22 4.79
C PRO A 140 -7.27 -6.64 6.22
N LYS A 141 -8.53 -6.97 6.52
CA LYS A 141 -8.99 -7.30 7.88
C LYS A 141 -8.34 -8.58 8.38
N ASN A 142 -7.64 -8.50 9.51
CA ASN A 142 -6.99 -9.61 10.23
C ASN A 142 -5.86 -10.35 9.48
N THR A 143 -5.48 -9.95 8.28
CA THR A 143 -4.41 -10.62 7.52
C THR A 143 -3.11 -10.76 8.31
N SER A 144 -2.73 -9.77 9.10
CA SER A 144 -1.52 -9.78 9.94
C SER A 144 -1.72 -10.33 11.35
N ARG A 145 -2.91 -10.83 11.69
CA ARG A 145 -3.26 -11.33 13.03
C ARG A 145 -3.71 -12.79 13.03
N THR A 146 -3.98 -13.35 11.87
CA THR A 146 -4.40 -14.74 11.69
C THR A 146 -3.18 -15.64 11.63
N CYS A 147 -3.15 -16.70 12.44
CA CYS A 147 -2.10 -17.69 12.36
C CYS A 147 -2.25 -18.53 11.09
N PRO A 148 -1.22 -18.63 10.23
CA PRO A 148 -1.30 -19.46 9.03
C PRO A 148 -1.25 -20.95 9.32
N SER A 149 -0.84 -21.38 10.52
CA SER A 149 -0.80 -22.80 10.92
C SER A 149 -2.14 -23.28 11.48
N CYS A 150 -2.66 -22.62 12.53
CA CYS A 150 -3.85 -23.08 13.24
C CYS A 150 -5.12 -22.22 13.01
N GLY A 151 -5.03 -21.11 12.29
CA GLY A 151 -6.17 -20.24 12.01
C GLY A 151 -6.57 -19.28 13.13
N LEU A 152 -5.95 -19.35 14.33
CA LEU A 152 -6.29 -18.45 15.45
C LEU A 152 -6.10 -16.99 15.05
N VAL A 153 -7.14 -16.19 15.26
CA VAL A 153 -7.12 -14.72 15.07
C VAL A 153 -6.99 -14.03 16.41
N SER A 154 -5.83 -13.47 16.72
CA SER A 154 -5.61 -12.69 17.93
C SER A 154 -4.73 -11.47 17.67
N ALA A 155 -5.01 -10.38 18.35
CA ALA A 155 -4.14 -9.20 18.35
C ALA A 155 -2.78 -9.50 18.98
N GLU A 156 -2.75 -10.39 19.95
CA GLU A 156 -1.56 -10.80 20.71
C GLU A 156 -0.58 -11.64 19.89
N ASN A 157 -1.06 -12.29 18.81
CA ASN A 157 -0.18 -13.01 17.89
C ASN A 157 0.87 -12.08 17.24
N ARG A 158 0.59 -10.78 17.14
CA ARG A 158 1.53 -9.79 16.59
C ARG A 158 2.21 -9.02 17.72
N LYS A 159 3.30 -9.57 18.25
CA LYS A 159 4.06 -8.99 19.35
C LYS A 159 4.72 -7.66 18.99
N THR A 160 5.25 -7.56 17.78
CA THR A 160 5.85 -6.33 17.24
C THR A 160 5.43 -6.11 15.79
N GLN A 161 5.92 -5.04 15.19
CA GLN A 161 5.68 -4.81 13.76
C GLN A 161 6.32 -5.88 12.85
N ALA A 162 7.39 -6.52 13.31
CA ALA A 162 8.14 -7.50 12.52
C ALA A 162 7.95 -8.95 13.02
N GLN A 163 7.53 -9.15 14.26
CA GLN A 163 7.47 -10.47 14.90
C GLN A 163 6.03 -10.91 15.09
N PHE A 164 5.73 -12.08 14.58
CA PHE A 164 4.51 -12.84 14.78
C PHE A 164 4.82 -14.11 15.55
N GLU A 165 4.03 -14.39 16.60
CA GLU A 165 4.11 -15.62 17.38
C GLU A 165 2.68 -16.00 17.79
N CYS A 166 2.23 -17.17 17.38
CA CYS A 166 0.88 -17.63 17.67
C CYS A 166 0.72 -18.04 19.14
N MET A 167 -0.23 -17.44 19.83
CA MET A 167 -0.51 -17.75 21.24
C MET A 167 -1.06 -19.15 21.48
N ALA A 168 -1.60 -19.84 20.45
CA ALA A 168 -2.18 -21.17 20.59
C ALA A 168 -1.22 -22.30 20.18
N CYS A 169 -0.52 -22.17 19.04
CA CYS A 169 0.31 -23.25 18.51
C CYS A 169 1.82 -22.94 18.49
N GLY A 170 2.24 -21.76 18.96
CA GLY A 170 3.65 -21.38 19.01
C GLY A 170 4.29 -21.12 17.63
N PHE A 171 3.51 -21.02 16.55
CA PHE A 171 4.07 -20.73 15.22
C PHE A 171 4.70 -19.34 15.21
N GLU A 172 5.97 -19.27 14.82
CA GLU A 172 6.74 -18.02 14.73
C GLU A 172 7.16 -17.70 13.31
N GLU A 173 7.02 -16.44 12.89
CA GLU A 173 7.46 -15.96 11.59
C GLU A 173 7.49 -14.41 11.57
N ASN A 174 8.03 -13.83 10.50
CA ASN A 174 7.95 -12.39 10.27
C ASN A 174 6.49 -11.97 9.99
N ALA A 175 5.99 -10.99 10.72
CA ALA A 175 4.58 -10.54 10.63
C ALA A 175 4.15 -10.06 9.23
N ASP A 176 5.08 -9.53 8.40
CA ASP A 176 4.78 -9.12 7.03
C ASP A 176 4.66 -10.34 6.11
N VAL A 177 5.45 -11.40 6.35
CA VAL A 177 5.36 -12.69 5.63
C VAL A 177 4.06 -13.40 5.98
N VAL A 178 3.69 -13.44 7.27
CA VAL A 178 2.38 -13.96 7.72
C VAL A 178 1.23 -13.23 7.03
N GLY A 179 1.30 -11.90 6.97
CA GLY A 179 0.31 -11.10 6.24
C GLY A 179 0.22 -11.50 4.76
N ALA A 180 1.37 -11.67 4.09
CA ALA A 180 1.42 -12.05 2.67
C ALA A 180 0.87 -13.47 2.43
N ILE A 181 1.16 -14.45 3.30
CA ILE A 181 0.61 -15.81 3.24
C ILE A 181 -0.92 -15.77 3.38
N ASN A 182 -1.44 -15.01 4.34
CA ASN A 182 -2.89 -14.91 4.57
C ASN A 182 -3.61 -14.18 3.42
N VAL A 183 -2.98 -13.16 2.84
CA VAL A 183 -3.47 -12.48 1.62
C VAL A 183 -3.54 -13.47 0.45
N LEU A 184 -2.51 -14.29 0.26
CA LEU A 184 -2.48 -15.30 -0.79
C LEU A 184 -3.61 -16.33 -0.60
N ARG A 185 -3.79 -16.87 0.61
CA ARG A 185 -4.86 -17.83 0.93
C ARG A 185 -6.25 -17.26 0.67
N ALA A 186 -6.52 -16.06 1.19
CA ALA A 186 -7.78 -15.37 0.96
C ALA A 186 -8.02 -15.07 -0.52
N GLY A 187 -6.97 -14.72 -1.26
CA GLY A 187 -7.04 -14.48 -2.70
C GLY A 187 -7.37 -15.75 -3.49
N HIS A 188 -6.75 -16.88 -3.17
CA HIS A 188 -7.05 -18.17 -3.81
C HIS A 188 -8.49 -18.61 -3.54
N ALA A 189 -8.98 -18.49 -2.29
CA ALA A 189 -10.38 -18.79 -1.97
C ALA A 189 -11.35 -17.92 -2.80
N ARG A 190 -11.08 -16.63 -2.93
CA ARG A 190 -11.88 -15.73 -3.77
C ARG A 190 -11.81 -16.08 -5.24
N PHE A 191 -10.64 -16.41 -5.76
CA PHE A 191 -10.47 -16.80 -7.15
C PHE A 191 -11.22 -18.08 -7.47
N ALA A 192 -11.15 -19.09 -6.60
CA ALA A 192 -11.89 -20.33 -6.75
C ALA A 192 -13.42 -20.09 -6.79
N CYS A 193 -13.95 -19.21 -5.93
CA CYS A 193 -15.36 -18.82 -5.96
C CYS A 193 -15.77 -18.13 -7.27
N GLN A 194 -14.89 -17.31 -7.86
CA GLN A 194 -15.16 -16.65 -9.15
C GLN A 194 -15.24 -17.64 -10.31
N VAL A 195 -14.33 -18.61 -10.34
CA VAL A 195 -14.27 -19.64 -11.40
C VAL A 195 -15.43 -20.61 -11.30
N SER A 196 -15.90 -20.93 -10.09
CA SER A 196 -17.05 -21.83 -9.88
C SER A 196 -18.42 -21.19 -10.07
N GLY A 197 -18.51 -19.93 -10.48
CA GLY A 197 -19.76 -19.20 -10.72
C GLY A 197 -20.52 -18.81 -9.44
N ALA A 198 -19.93 -19.00 -8.27
CA ALA A 198 -20.47 -18.49 -7.02
C ALA A 198 -20.33 -16.96 -6.97
N THR A 199 -21.44 -16.25 -6.77
CA THR A 199 -21.43 -14.78 -6.64
C THR A 199 -20.59 -14.35 -5.46
N MET A 200 -19.51 -13.62 -5.76
CA MET A 200 -18.67 -12.99 -4.71
C MET A 200 -19.38 -11.78 -4.11
N PRO A 201 -19.33 -11.61 -2.78
CA PRO A 201 -19.70 -10.35 -2.19
C PRO A 201 -18.73 -9.26 -2.70
N PRO A 202 -19.24 -8.07 -3.08
CA PRO A 202 -18.39 -6.98 -3.55
C PRO A 202 -17.34 -6.60 -2.50
N ALA A 203 -16.14 -6.24 -2.93
CA ALA A 203 -15.08 -5.71 -2.08
C ALA A 203 -15.42 -4.28 -1.64
N THR A 204 -16.54 -4.11 -0.94
CA THR A 204 -16.98 -2.81 -0.42
C THR A 204 -16.73 -2.74 1.08
N GLY A 205 -15.75 -1.93 1.45
CA GLY A 205 -15.66 -1.39 2.80
C GLY A 205 -16.70 -0.29 2.99
N THR A 206 -17.99 -0.65 3.08
CA THR A 206 -19.05 0.19 3.64
C THR A 206 -20.04 -0.73 4.32
N HIS A 207 -20.20 -0.52 5.62
CA HIS A 207 -21.30 -1.11 6.37
C HIS A 207 -22.64 -0.77 5.70
N ARG A 208 -23.32 -1.79 5.21
CA ARG A 208 -24.75 -1.91 5.25
C ARG A 208 -25.07 -3.38 5.50
N SER A 209 -25.75 -3.62 6.60
CA SER A 209 -26.44 -4.85 6.92
C SER A 209 -27.48 -5.12 5.83
N ASP A 210 -27.28 -6.19 5.05
CA ASP A 210 -28.41 -6.87 4.43
C ASP A 210 -28.10 -8.36 4.35
N SER A 211 -29.03 -9.11 4.92
CA SER A 211 -29.09 -10.53 5.04
C SER A 211 -29.29 -11.18 3.67
N GLY A 212 -28.29 -11.89 3.19
CA GLY A 212 -28.39 -12.71 1.99
C GLY A 212 -27.28 -13.77 2.00
N LYS A 213 -27.63 -15.00 2.41
CA LYS A 213 -26.73 -16.11 2.62
C LYS A 213 -26.12 -16.64 1.32
N ALA A 214 -24.80 -16.60 1.19
CA ALA A 214 -23.99 -17.68 0.63
C ALA A 214 -22.58 -17.52 1.22
N GLN A 215 -22.29 -18.28 2.28
CA GLN A 215 -20.98 -18.32 2.92
C GLN A 215 -20.09 -19.31 2.15
N CYS A 216 -19.06 -18.81 1.46
CA CYS A 216 -17.87 -19.64 1.22
C CYS A 216 -17.08 -19.68 2.53
N HIS A 217 -17.14 -20.78 3.26
CA HIS A 217 -16.26 -21.05 4.39
C HIS A 217 -14.88 -21.41 3.84
N ALA A 218 -13.86 -20.66 4.30
CA ALA A 218 -12.46 -21.06 4.24
C ALA A 218 -12.02 -21.59 5.60
#